data_4f74da6b861b59d5eb818b22eddc0a7c
#
_entry.id   4f74da6b861b59d5eb818b22eddc0a7c
#
_cell.length_a   1.000
_cell.length_b   1.000
_cell.length_c   1.000
_cell.angle_alpha   90.00
_cell.angle_beta   90.00
_cell.angle_gamma   90.00
#
_symmetry.space_group_name_H-M   'P 1'
#
loop_
_entity.id
_entity.type
_entity.pdbx_description
1 polymer ?
#
loop_
_entity_poly.entity_id
_entity_poly.type
_entity_poly.pdbx_seq_one_letter_code
_entity_poly.pdbx_strand_id
1 'polypeptide(L)'
;MVEWAAIGPMTRSRRDAEESVDDRQRRPPEFPPPWAVAWGDDRFGLWAELAVNTVIQRMRWIEPGWFWMGSDDDERALLRDKAWDALAQRESPRHRVKLTQGFWLADTACTQALWLTVVGGQNPSHFSDDPELPVEQVSFDDVQGFLQHLLGAFTEGCQADLPTEAEWEYACRAGTDTAFAFGATVTPQQVNYDGNYPYGDAAKGLYRERTVPVKALPANRWGLHQMHGNVWERCDDEMRNYAETAVADGFVLDPAAQPGSGPEARRAVRGGSCFDHAGIARSACRGHNQRDDRFRALGFRFALRSTSPVLAEPGPEGQVLLSGPEGQMLGSGPEGRQV
;
A
#
# COMPACT_ATOMS: atom_id res chain seq x y z
N MET A 1 -55.48 19.88 -2.56
CA MET A 1 -54.58 19.21 -3.51
C MET A 1 -53.28 19.94 -3.44
N VAL A 2 -52.27 19.34 -2.87
CA VAL A 2 -50.92 19.91 -2.74
C VAL A 2 -50.10 19.26 -3.85
N GLU A 3 -49.70 20.08 -4.85
CA GLU A 3 -48.84 19.65 -5.94
C GLU A 3 -47.44 19.34 -5.38
N TRP A 4 -46.98 18.10 -5.58
CA TRP A 4 -45.60 17.71 -5.37
C TRP A 4 -44.78 18.17 -6.58
N ALA A 5 -43.97 19.20 -6.40
CA ALA A 5 -42.97 19.58 -7.37
C ALA A 5 -41.95 18.43 -7.52
N ALA A 6 -41.82 17.89 -8.71
CA ALA A 6 -40.80 16.90 -9.04
C ALA A 6 -39.42 17.52 -8.87
N ILE A 7 -38.65 17.02 -7.90
CA ILE A 7 -37.23 17.34 -7.78
C ILE A 7 -36.54 16.66 -8.96
N GLY A 8 -36.06 17.47 -9.90
CA GLY A 8 -35.24 17.00 -11.02
C GLY A 8 -33.96 16.35 -10.51
N PRO A 9 -33.30 15.47 -11.32
CA PRO A 9 -32.09 14.79 -10.91
C PRO A 9 -31.03 15.84 -10.54
N MET A 10 -30.52 15.76 -9.29
CA MET A 10 -29.34 16.54 -8.87
C MET A 10 -28.19 16.18 -9.81
N THR A 11 -27.71 17.13 -10.58
CA THR A 11 -26.46 16.96 -11.31
C THR A 11 -25.33 16.87 -10.28
N ARG A 12 -24.66 15.72 -10.20
CA ARG A 12 -23.45 15.56 -9.38
C ARG A 12 -22.48 16.68 -9.71
N SER A 13 -21.95 17.33 -8.70
CA SER A 13 -20.95 18.37 -8.90
C SER A 13 -19.70 17.75 -9.54
N ARG A 14 -18.89 18.55 -10.24
CA ARG A 14 -17.62 18.08 -10.82
C ARG A 14 -16.71 17.49 -9.73
N ARG A 15 -16.75 18.05 -8.51
CA ARG A 15 -16.04 17.53 -7.32
C ARG A 15 -16.51 16.13 -6.92
N ASP A 16 -17.83 15.89 -6.86
CA ASP A 16 -18.39 14.60 -6.50
C ASP A 16 -18.00 13.51 -7.52
N ALA A 17 -17.85 13.87 -8.81
CA ALA A 17 -17.41 12.97 -9.85
C ALA A 17 -15.90 12.64 -9.74
N GLU A 18 -15.07 13.60 -9.34
CA GLU A 18 -13.63 13.39 -9.14
C GLU A 18 -13.33 12.53 -7.90
N GLU A 19 -14.18 12.61 -6.87
CA GLU A 19 -14.08 11.84 -5.63
C GLU A 19 -14.68 10.42 -5.77
N SER A 20 -15.58 10.20 -6.74
CA SER A 20 -16.21 8.89 -6.94
C SER A 20 -15.22 7.88 -7.54
N VAL A 21 -15.26 6.67 -7.02
CA VAL A 21 -14.66 5.48 -7.64
C VAL A 21 -15.77 4.69 -8.31
N ASP A 22 -15.53 4.18 -9.51
CA ASP A 22 -16.49 3.30 -10.19
C ASP A 22 -16.71 2.05 -9.33
N ASP A 23 -17.97 1.73 -9.02
CA ASP A 23 -18.33 0.57 -8.21
C ASP A 23 -17.79 -0.75 -8.77
N ARG A 24 -17.53 -0.82 -10.07
CA ARG A 24 -16.90 -1.98 -10.72
C ARG A 24 -15.45 -2.15 -10.34
N GLN A 25 -14.74 -1.06 -10.07
CA GLN A 25 -13.33 -1.07 -9.67
C GLN A 25 -13.15 -1.39 -8.18
N ARG A 26 -14.23 -1.35 -7.38
CA ARG A 26 -14.18 -1.70 -5.96
C ARG A 26 -13.93 -3.18 -5.71
N ARG A 27 -14.22 -4.03 -6.67
CA ARG A 27 -13.97 -5.48 -6.58
C ARG A 27 -12.71 -5.87 -7.34
N PRO A 28 -12.02 -6.95 -6.91
CA PRO A 28 -10.92 -7.48 -7.68
C PRO A 28 -11.41 -7.88 -9.08
N PRO A 29 -10.55 -7.76 -10.13
CA PRO A 29 -10.90 -8.15 -11.51
C PRO A 29 -11.39 -9.60 -11.61
N GLU A 30 -10.88 -10.46 -10.74
CA GLU A 30 -11.28 -11.86 -10.58
C GLU A 30 -11.40 -12.21 -9.11
N PHE A 31 -12.53 -12.85 -8.74
CA PHE A 31 -12.72 -13.33 -7.38
C PHE A 31 -13.47 -14.67 -7.39
N PRO A 32 -12.92 -15.74 -6.80
CA PRO A 32 -11.62 -15.76 -6.10
C PRO A 32 -10.44 -15.57 -7.06
N PRO A 33 -9.31 -14.98 -6.60
CA PRO A 33 -8.13 -14.89 -7.43
C PRO A 33 -7.54 -16.30 -7.67
N PRO A 34 -6.90 -16.56 -8.84
CA PRO A 34 -6.45 -17.90 -9.22
C PRO A 34 -5.45 -18.56 -8.26
N TRP A 35 -4.72 -17.76 -7.51
CA TRP A 35 -3.73 -18.22 -6.53
C TRP A 35 -4.33 -18.59 -5.17
N ALA A 36 -5.62 -18.32 -4.94
CA ALA A 36 -6.24 -18.52 -3.63
C ALA A 36 -6.58 -19.98 -3.35
N VAL A 37 -6.20 -20.47 -2.17
CA VAL A 37 -6.62 -21.79 -1.66
C VAL A 37 -7.87 -21.72 -0.80
N ALA A 38 -8.17 -20.53 -0.23
CA ALA A 38 -9.39 -20.20 0.48
C ALA A 38 -9.71 -18.72 0.30
N TRP A 39 -10.99 -18.36 0.39
CA TRP A 39 -11.44 -16.98 0.22
C TRP A 39 -12.80 -16.75 0.89
N GLY A 40 -13.13 -15.48 1.08
CA GLY A 40 -14.42 -15.09 1.65
C GLY A 40 -14.57 -13.58 1.79
N ASP A 41 -15.65 -13.23 2.44
CA ASP A 41 -15.97 -11.86 2.85
C ASP A 41 -16.31 -11.89 4.34
N ASP A 42 -15.72 -10.99 5.11
CA ASP A 42 -15.96 -10.87 6.54
C ASP A 42 -16.15 -9.38 6.92
N ARG A 43 -16.27 -9.10 8.22
CA ARG A 43 -16.45 -7.72 8.73
C ARG A 43 -15.38 -6.71 8.27
N PHE A 44 -14.26 -7.19 7.73
CA PHE A 44 -13.16 -6.38 7.24
C PHE A 44 -13.10 -6.30 5.71
N GLY A 45 -14.06 -6.92 5.00
CA GLY A 45 -14.13 -7.01 3.55
C GLY A 45 -13.56 -8.30 2.97
N LEU A 46 -13.31 -8.29 1.68
CA LEU A 46 -12.84 -9.47 0.95
C LEU A 46 -11.45 -9.92 1.41
N TRP A 47 -11.29 -11.23 1.49
CA TRP A 47 -10.01 -11.87 1.80
C TRP A 47 -9.79 -13.10 0.93
N ALA A 48 -8.52 -13.43 0.73
CA ALA A 48 -8.08 -14.65 0.09
C ALA A 48 -6.82 -15.17 0.79
N GLU A 49 -6.63 -16.48 0.83
CA GLU A 49 -5.47 -17.12 1.44
C GLU A 49 -4.56 -17.71 0.37
N LEU A 50 -3.32 -17.31 0.48
CA LEU A 50 -2.21 -17.81 -0.29
C LEU A 50 -1.53 -18.93 0.50
N ALA A 51 -1.33 -20.09 -0.12
CA ALA A 51 -0.54 -21.19 0.46
C ALA A 51 0.82 -21.28 -0.22
N VAL A 52 1.87 -21.26 0.59
CA VAL A 52 3.22 -21.62 0.16
C VAL A 52 3.65 -22.83 0.97
N ASN A 53 3.61 -24.01 0.37
CA ASN A 53 3.70 -25.29 1.09
C ASN A 53 2.65 -25.37 2.20
N THR A 54 3.06 -25.45 3.45
CA THR A 54 2.18 -25.53 4.63
C THR A 54 1.92 -24.18 5.29
N VAL A 55 2.54 -23.10 4.82
CA VAL A 55 2.38 -21.76 5.40
C VAL A 55 1.29 -21.00 4.66
N ILE A 56 0.36 -20.46 5.41
CA ILE A 56 -0.77 -19.70 4.87
C ILE A 56 -0.56 -18.21 5.16
N GLN A 57 -0.62 -17.40 4.11
CA GLN A 57 -0.68 -15.94 4.22
C GLN A 57 -2.06 -15.47 3.79
N ARG A 58 -2.77 -14.77 4.68
CA ARG A 58 -4.01 -14.10 4.30
C ARG A 58 -3.71 -12.76 3.65
N MET A 59 -4.43 -12.51 2.56
CA MET A 59 -4.41 -11.25 1.82
C MET A 59 -5.76 -10.56 1.99
N ARG A 60 -5.75 -9.24 2.15
CA ARG A 60 -6.94 -8.39 2.19
C ARG A 60 -7.06 -7.61 0.90
N TRP A 61 -8.25 -7.58 0.32
CA TRP A 61 -8.52 -6.71 -0.81
C TRP A 61 -8.64 -5.27 -0.33
N ILE A 62 -7.78 -4.42 -0.82
CA ILE A 62 -7.80 -2.98 -0.57
C ILE A 62 -8.52 -2.34 -1.76
N GLU A 63 -9.72 -1.82 -1.52
CA GLU A 63 -10.50 -1.15 -2.56
C GLU A 63 -9.81 0.13 -3.03
N PRO A 64 -9.98 0.50 -4.31
CA PRO A 64 -9.55 1.81 -4.78
C PRO A 64 -10.31 2.92 -4.03
N GLY A 65 -9.65 4.07 -3.88
CA GLY A 65 -10.24 5.18 -3.15
C GLY A 65 -9.29 6.36 -3.05
N TRP A 66 -9.64 7.33 -2.23
CA TRP A 66 -8.80 8.48 -1.99
C TRP A 66 -8.63 8.75 -0.48
N PHE A 67 -7.57 9.44 -0.13
CA PHE A 67 -7.26 9.80 1.24
C PHE A 67 -6.38 11.04 1.31
N TRP A 68 -6.26 11.60 2.50
CA TRP A 68 -5.27 12.60 2.82
C TRP A 68 -3.95 11.95 3.23
N MET A 69 -2.92 12.07 2.40
CA MET A 69 -1.57 11.59 2.67
C MET A 69 -0.74 12.65 3.38
N GLY A 70 -0.01 12.24 4.41
CA GLY A 70 0.74 13.14 5.27
C GLY A 70 -0.05 13.63 6.49
N SER A 71 0.52 14.54 7.26
CA SER A 71 -0.05 15.09 8.49
C SER A 71 -0.30 16.59 8.38
N ASP A 72 -1.27 17.09 9.15
CA ASP A 72 -1.51 18.51 9.34
C ASP A 72 -0.66 19.11 10.47
N ASP A 73 -0.75 20.42 10.66
CA ASP A 73 0.02 21.14 11.67
C ASP A 73 -0.38 20.74 13.09
N ASP A 74 -1.66 20.45 13.33
CA ASP A 74 -2.16 20.06 14.64
C ASP A 74 -1.62 18.68 15.05
N GLU A 75 -1.59 17.73 14.13
CA GLU A 75 -1.00 16.41 14.38
C GLU A 75 0.50 16.53 14.68
N ARG A 76 1.24 17.34 13.91
CA ARG A 76 2.67 17.56 14.13
C ARG A 76 2.99 18.29 15.43
N ALA A 77 2.14 19.23 15.86
CA ALA A 77 2.30 19.97 17.10
C ALA A 77 2.27 19.08 18.36
N LEU A 78 1.68 17.88 18.27
CA LEU A 78 1.66 16.90 19.35
C LEU A 78 2.98 16.11 19.51
N LEU A 79 3.91 16.26 18.57
CA LEU A 79 5.26 15.71 18.69
C LEU A 79 6.08 16.62 19.66
N ARG A 80 6.27 16.15 20.88
CA ARG A 80 6.80 16.97 21.98
C ARG A 80 8.31 17.21 21.91
N ASP A 81 9.03 16.46 21.11
CA ASP A 81 10.48 16.56 21.00
C ASP A 81 10.88 17.19 19.66
N LYS A 82 11.57 18.33 19.72
CA LYS A 82 12.11 19.02 18.54
C LYS A 82 13.06 18.16 17.70
N ALA A 83 13.65 17.12 18.27
CA ALA A 83 14.45 16.16 17.53
C ALA A 83 13.65 15.49 16.39
N TRP A 84 12.31 15.47 16.48
CA TRP A 84 11.41 14.86 15.52
C TRP A 84 10.84 15.85 14.49
N ASP A 85 11.11 17.16 14.62
CA ASP A 85 10.65 18.19 13.67
C ASP A 85 11.09 17.86 12.23
N ALA A 86 12.31 17.38 12.07
CA ALA A 86 12.84 17.01 10.75
C ALA A 86 12.10 15.80 10.12
N LEU A 87 11.63 14.85 10.94
CA LEU A 87 10.79 13.75 10.48
C LEU A 87 9.38 14.25 10.13
N ALA A 88 8.80 15.07 11.00
CA ALA A 88 7.49 15.66 10.81
C ALA A 88 7.40 16.53 9.54
N GLN A 89 8.48 17.25 9.19
CA GLN A 89 8.54 18.04 7.94
C GLN A 89 8.41 17.17 6.69
N ARG A 90 8.85 15.92 6.73
CA ARG A 90 8.73 14.97 5.58
C ARG A 90 7.30 14.57 5.28
N GLU A 91 6.39 14.78 6.23
CA GLU A 91 4.97 14.48 6.13
C GLU A 91 4.17 15.63 5.50
N SER A 92 4.83 16.72 5.11
CA SER A 92 4.24 17.96 4.60
C SER A 92 4.67 18.25 3.16
N PRO A 93 3.81 18.90 2.36
CA PRO A 93 2.42 19.27 2.64
C PRO A 93 1.50 18.05 2.67
N ARG A 94 0.49 18.06 3.53
CA ARG A 94 -0.62 17.11 3.48
C ARG A 94 -1.38 17.33 2.18
N HIS A 95 -1.64 16.27 1.42
CA HIS A 95 -2.23 16.35 0.09
C HIS A 95 -3.17 15.18 -0.19
N ARG A 96 -4.01 15.32 -1.21
CA ARG A 96 -4.95 14.27 -1.61
C ARG A 96 -4.30 13.30 -2.57
N VAL A 97 -4.42 12.01 -2.27
CA VAL A 97 -3.98 10.91 -3.14
C VAL A 97 -5.18 10.07 -3.51
N LYS A 98 -5.30 9.67 -4.77
CA LYS A 98 -6.31 8.74 -5.26
C LYS A 98 -5.63 7.52 -5.84
N LEU A 99 -5.96 6.35 -5.28
CA LEU A 99 -5.61 5.05 -5.83
C LEU A 99 -6.76 4.60 -6.72
N THR A 100 -6.51 4.46 -8.01
CA THR A 100 -7.56 4.14 -9.01
C THR A 100 -7.78 2.65 -9.15
N GLN A 101 -6.83 1.84 -8.68
CA GLN A 101 -6.91 0.39 -8.72
C GLN A 101 -6.79 -0.19 -7.32
N GLY A 102 -7.59 -1.22 -7.05
CA GLY A 102 -7.44 -2.01 -5.84
C GLY A 102 -6.31 -3.03 -5.97
N PHE A 103 -5.87 -3.55 -4.82
CA PHE A 103 -4.80 -4.52 -4.73
C PHE A 103 -4.99 -5.45 -3.52
N TRP A 104 -4.38 -6.61 -3.57
CA TRP A 104 -4.33 -7.52 -2.43
C TRP A 104 -3.12 -7.18 -1.57
N LEU A 105 -3.32 -6.94 -0.27
CA LEU A 105 -2.25 -6.66 0.69
C LEU A 105 -2.18 -7.76 1.74
N ALA A 106 -0.99 -8.24 2.06
CA ALA A 106 -0.79 -9.16 3.16
C ALA A 106 -1.34 -8.57 4.47
N ASP A 107 -2.18 -9.32 5.18
CA ASP A 107 -2.84 -8.87 6.42
C ASP A 107 -1.84 -8.64 7.57
N THR A 108 -0.62 -9.15 7.43
CA THR A 108 0.48 -9.02 8.38
C THR A 108 1.78 -8.66 7.68
N ALA A 109 2.79 -8.24 8.42
CA ALA A 109 4.17 -8.30 7.95
C ALA A 109 4.53 -9.77 7.60
N CYS A 110 5.48 -9.97 6.68
CA CYS A 110 5.98 -11.31 6.33
C CYS A 110 6.51 -12.01 7.57
N THR A 111 5.98 -13.20 7.86
CA THR A 111 6.45 -14.02 8.99
C THR A 111 7.78 -14.70 8.68
N GLN A 112 8.52 -15.05 9.72
CA GLN A 112 9.74 -15.85 9.57
C GLN A 112 9.44 -17.23 8.97
N ALA A 113 8.29 -17.82 9.31
CA ALA A 113 7.83 -19.07 8.69
C ALA A 113 7.68 -18.94 7.18
N LEU A 114 7.01 -17.87 6.72
CA LEU A 114 6.82 -17.64 5.28
C LEU A 114 8.15 -17.34 4.58
N TRP A 115 8.99 -16.48 5.19
CA TRP A 115 10.31 -16.17 4.66
C TRP A 115 11.15 -17.43 4.42
N LEU A 116 11.28 -18.28 5.45
CA LEU A 116 12.05 -19.51 5.36
C LEU A 116 11.46 -20.52 4.36
N THR A 117 10.14 -20.53 4.20
CA THR A 117 9.49 -21.42 3.24
C THR A 117 9.75 -20.99 1.80
N VAL A 118 9.84 -19.67 1.53
CA VAL A 118 10.06 -19.13 0.18
C VAL A 118 11.54 -19.09 -0.18
N VAL A 119 12.40 -18.59 0.71
CA VAL A 119 13.82 -18.35 0.42
C VAL A 119 14.69 -19.53 0.85
N GLY A 120 14.27 -20.25 1.90
CA GLY A 120 15.09 -21.28 2.52
C GLY A 120 16.26 -20.72 3.35
N GLY A 121 17.23 -21.59 3.66
CA GLY A 121 18.46 -21.18 4.33
C GLY A 121 18.31 -20.91 5.82
N GLN A 122 19.04 -19.91 6.33
CA GLN A 122 19.01 -19.52 7.74
C GLN A 122 18.06 -18.34 7.96
N ASN A 123 17.43 -18.31 9.15
CA ASN A 123 16.61 -17.19 9.56
C ASN A 123 17.51 -15.95 9.79
N PRO A 124 17.30 -14.84 9.08
CA PRO A 124 18.11 -13.63 9.23
C PRO A 124 17.79 -12.84 10.50
N SER A 125 16.61 -13.11 11.11
CA SER A 125 16.04 -12.28 12.17
C SER A 125 16.83 -12.37 13.48
N HIS A 126 16.92 -11.22 14.17
CA HIS A 126 17.48 -11.14 15.51
C HIS A 126 16.61 -11.85 16.56
N PHE A 127 15.29 -11.59 16.51
CA PHE A 127 14.31 -12.29 17.36
C PHE A 127 13.78 -13.49 16.58
N SER A 128 14.22 -14.69 16.91
CA SER A 128 13.99 -15.89 16.09
C SER A 128 13.44 -17.08 16.87
N ASP A 129 12.80 -16.82 18.00
CA ASP A 129 12.26 -17.83 18.92
C ASP A 129 10.82 -18.26 18.64
N ASP A 130 10.14 -17.60 17.66
CA ASP A 130 8.78 -17.91 17.26
C ASP A 130 8.62 -17.68 15.74
N PRO A 131 8.20 -18.69 14.95
CA PRO A 131 8.05 -18.56 13.50
C PRO A 131 6.97 -17.56 13.07
N GLU A 132 6.04 -17.18 13.97
CA GLU A 132 4.99 -16.18 13.73
C GLU A 132 5.48 -14.74 13.98
N LEU A 133 6.73 -14.53 14.39
CA LEU A 133 7.33 -13.21 14.43
C LEU A 133 7.54 -12.68 13.01
N PRO A 134 7.50 -11.35 12.80
CA PRO A 134 7.87 -10.78 11.51
C PRO A 134 9.33 -11.10 11.21
N VAL A 135 9.64 -11.38 9.95
CA VAL A 135 11.03 -11.41 9.50
C VAL A 135 11.61 -10.00 9.58
N GLU A 136 12.82 -9.87 10.09
CA GLU A 136 13.55 -8.61 10.16
C GLU A 136 15.03 -8.84 9.82
N GLN A 137 15.82 -7.77 9.77
CA GLN A 137 17.21 -7.80 9.25
C GLN A 137 17.29 -8.21 7.77
N VAL A 138 16.32 -7.80 6.98
CA VAL A 138 16.28 -8.03 5.53
C VAL A 138 16.51 -6.72 4.78
N SER A 139 17.40 -6.72 3.78
CA SER A 139 17.63 -5.58 2.90
C SER A 139 16.51 -5.46 1.86
N PHE A 140 16.49 -4.36 1.10
CA PHE A 140 15.58 -4.24 -0.02
C PHE A 140 15.83 -5.33 -1.08
N ASP A 141 17.09 -5.65 -1.35
CA ASP A 141 17.46 -6.68 -2.32
C ASP A 141 17.08 -8.08 -1.85
N ASP A 142 17.19 -8.38 -0.55
CA ASP A 142 16.72 -9.65 0.00
C ASP A 142 15.20 -9.78 -0.20
N VAL A 143 14.45 -8.68 0.01
CA VAL A 143 12.99 -8.67 -0.20
C VAL A 143 12.63 -8.83 -1.68
N GLN A 144 13.36 -8.19 -2.60
CA GLN A 144 13.14 -8.40 -4.03
C GLN A 144 13.41 -9.85 -4.44
N GLY A 145 14.46 -10.47 -3.89
CA GLY A 145 14.73 -11.91 -4.07
C GLY A 145 13.58 -12.78 -3.55
N PHE A 146 13.06 -12.48 -2.35
CA PHE A 146 11.88 -13.15 -1.80
C PHE A 146 10.68 -13.05 -2.74
N LEU A 147 10.35 -11.86 -3.24
CA LEU A 147 9.21 -11.63 -4.14
C LEU A 147 9.34 -12.40 -5.44
N GLN A 148 10.55 -12.47 -6.02
CA GLN A 148 10.82 -13.27 -7.22
C GLN A 148 10.63 -14.77 -6.97
N HIS A 149 11.12 -15.29 -5.84
CA HIS A 149 10.92 -16.69 -5.48
C HIS A 149 9.45 -17.01 -5.20
N LEU A 150 8.74 -16.10 -4.54
CA LEU A 150 7.31 -16.21 -4.27
C LEU A 150 6.52 -16.32 -5.58
N LEU A 151 6.82 -15.48 -6.56
CA LEU A 151 6.19 -15.51 -7.91
C LEU A 151 6.46 -16.83 -8.63
N GLY A 152 7.64 -17.42 -8.47
CA GLY A 152 7.97 -18.72 -9.04
C GLY A 152 7.10 -19.88 -8.52
N ALA A 153 6.39 -19.66 -7.40
CA ALA A 153 5.45 -20.63 -6.83
C ALA A 153 4.01 -20.45 -7.36
N PHE A 154 3.73 -19.39 -8.14
CA PHE A 154 2.41 -19.12 -8.71
C PHE A 154 2.31 -19.48 -10.19
N THR A 155 1.08 -19.73 -10.61
CA THR A 155 0.71 -19.74 -12.02
C THR A 155 0.60 -18.30 -12.55
N GLU A 156 0.64 -18.15 -13.88
CA GLU A 156 0.54 -16.89 -14.61
C GLU A 156 -0.62 -15.98 -14.12
N GLY A 157 -0.46 -14.67 -14.26
CA GLY A 157 -1.54 -13.71 -14.02
C GLY A 157 -1.45 -12.92 -12.70
N CYS A 158 -0.37 -13.09 -11.91
CA CYS A 158 -0.16 -12.39 -10.65
C CYS A 158 1.24 -11.76 -10.59
N GLN A 159 1.32 -10.54 -10.05
CA GLN A 159 2.57 -9.85 -9.73
C GLN A 159 2.63 -9.67 -8.21
N ALA A 160 3.81 -9.92 -7.63
CA ALA A 160 4.10 -9.68 -6.22
C ALA A 160 5.10 -8.54 -6.08
N ASP A 161 4.74 -7.52 -5.32
CA ASP A 161 5.56 -6.32 -5.11
C ASP A 161 5.50 -5.88 -3.64
N LEU A 162 6.37 -4.95 -3.26
CA LEU A 162 6.12 -4.12 -2.10
C LEU A 162 4.94 -3.18 -2.37
N PRO A 163 4.15 -2.79 -1.36
CA PRO A 163 3.23 -1.67 -1.54
C PRO A 163 4.01 -0.39 -1.84
N THR A 164 3.45 0.50 -2.64
CA THR A 164 3.94 1.87 -2.72
C THR A 164 3.74 2.57 -1.37
N GLU A 165 4.46 3.64 -1.12
CA GLU A 165 4.33 4.40 0.12
C GLU A 165 2.90 4.94 0.32
N ALA A 166 2.23 5.33 -0.78
CA ALA A 166 0.86 5.79 -0.78
C ALA A 166 -0.14 4.65 -0.48
N GLU A 167 0.03 3.49 -1.10
CA GLU A 167 -0.77 2.30 -0.81
C GLU A 167 -0.63 1.87 0.64
N TRP A 168 0.60 1.92 1.17
CA TRP A 168 0.87 1.58 2.56
C TRP A 168 0.15 2.51 3.53
N GLU A 169 0.25 3.85 3.35
CA GLU A 169 -0.41 4.83 4.23
C GLU A 169 -1.94 4.74 4.11
N TYR A 170 -2.48 4.58 2.90
CA TYR A 170 -3.90 4.37 2.66
C TYR A 170 -4.43 3.17 3.43
N ALA A 171 -3.73 2.04 3.32
CA ALA A 171 -4.07 0.80 4.00
C ALA A 171 -3.89 0.91 5.54
N CYS A 172 -2.86 1.62 6.00
CA CYS A 172 -2.62 1.90 7.41
C CYS A 172 -3.76 2.70 8.02
N ARG A 173 -4.19 3.78 7.37
CA ARG A 173 -5.29 4.62 7.82
C ARG A 173 -6.63 3.89 7.82
N ALA A 174 -6.87 2.97 6.90
CA ALA A 174 -8.11 2.20 6.80
C ALA A 174 -9.36 3.09 6.90
N GLY A 175 -9.39 4.21 6.17
CA GLY A 175 -10.48 5.17 6.13
C GLY A 175 -10.54 6.15 7.31
N THR A 176 -9.53 6.20 8.17
CA THR A 176 -9.44 7.21 9.23
C THR A 176 -8.58 8.40 8.79
N ASP A 177 -8.83 9.53 9.43
CA ASP A 177 -8.07 10.78 9.23
C ASP A 177 -7.28 11.19 10.47
N THR A 178 -7.21 10.30 11.45
CA THR A 178 -6.50 10.46 12.72
C THR A 178 -5.06 10.00 12.63
N ALA A 179 -4.23 10.36 13.61
CA ALA A 179 -2.82 9.99 13.67
C ALA A 179 -2.59 8.46 13.57
N PHE A 180 -3.54 7.68 14.10
CA PHE A 180 -3.51 6.21 14.04
C PHE A 180 -4.86 5.68 13.54
N ALA A 181 -4.88 4.48 12.98
CA ALA A 181 -6.11 3.78 12.60
C ALA A 181 -7.04 3.52 13.79
N PHE A 182 -6.53 3.61 15.00
CA PHE A 182 -7.25 3.41 16.27
C PHE A 182 -7.79 4.72 16.88
N GLY A 183 -7.45 5.87 16.30
CA GLY A 183 -7.86 7.18 16.77
C GLY A 183 -6.70 8.17 16.92
N ALA A 184 -6.89 9.21 17.72
CA ALA A 184 -5.89 10.26 17.94
C ALA A 184 -4.68 9.79 18.75
N THR A 185 -4.81 8.75 19.56
CA THR A 185 -3.76 8.17 20.38
C THR A 185 -3.81 6.66 20.35
N VAL A 186 -2.75 5.99 20.82
CA VAL A 186 -2.65 4.53 20.93
C VAL A 186 -2.09 4.09 22.28
N THR A 187 -2.36 2.84 22.60
CA THR A 187 -1.85 2.17 23.80
C THR A 187 -0.99 0.97 23.42
N PRO A 188 -0.12 0.48 24.34
CA PRO A 188 0.65 -0.75 24.10
C PRO A 188 -0.19 -2.03 23.91
N GLN A 189 -1.49 -2.02 24.23
CA GLN A 189 -2.43 -3.10 23.94
C GLN A 189 -2.90 -3.10 22.48
N GLN A 190 -2.72 -1.98 21.77
CA GLN A 190 -3.10 -1.81 20.37
C GLN A 190 -1.89 -1.87 19.44
N VAL A 191 -0.74 -1.33 19.90
CA VAL A 191 0.47 -1.14 19.09
C VAL A 191 1.70 -1.58 19.88
N ASN A 192 2.67 -2.22 19.23
CA ASN A 192 3.95 -2.58 19.83
C ASN A 192 4.99 -1.47 19.57
N TYR A 193 5.17 -0.61 20.55
CA TYR A 193 6.11 0.53 20.54
C TYR A 193 6.74 0.69 21.92
N ASP A 194 7.70 1.62 22.11
CA ASP A 194 8.22 1.97 23.44
C ASP A 194 7.17 2.75 24.24
N GLY A 195 6.45 2.04 25.09
CA GLY A 195 5.36 2.58 25.90
C GLY A 195 5.80 3.62 26.95
N ASN A 196 7.11 3.84 27.16
CA ASN A 196 7.61 4.93 27.99
C ASN A 196 7.41 6.31 27.34
N TYR A 197 7.21 6.34 26.00
CA TYR A 197 7.08 7.55 25.19
C TYR A 197 5.77 7.56 24.42
N PRO A 198 4.62 7.79 25.09
CA PRO A 198 3.31 7.86 24.45
C PRO A 198 3.19 9.11 23.58
N TYR A 199 2.21 9.10 22.67
CA TYR A 199 1.86 10.23 21.81
C TYR A 199 0.81 11.13 22.47
N GLY A 200 0.98 12.45 22.37
CA GLY A 200 0.08 13.41 22.98
C GLY A 200 -0.03 13.25 24.51
N ASP A 201 -1.27 13.22 25.02
CA ASP A 201 -1.54 13.06 26.46
C ASP A 201 -1.83 11.62 26.89
N ALA A 202 -1.51 10.64 26.04
CA ALA A 202 -1.69 9.23 26.38
C ALA A 202 -0.81 8.82 27.57
N ALA A 203 -1.29 7.86 28.36
CA ALA A 203 -0.53 7.35 29.50
C ALA A 203 0.66 6.48 29.04
N LYS A 204 1.74 6.51 29.83
CA LYS A 204 2.83 5.55 29.69
C LYS A 204 2.34 4.12 29.88
N GLY A 205 3.00 3.17 29.23
CA GLY A 205 2.62 1.79 29.29
C GLY A 205 3.77 0.82 29.06
N LEU A 206 3.43 -0.41 28.69
CA LEU A 206 4.40 -1.50 28.52
C LEU A 206 5.37 -1.20 27.36
N TYR A 207 6.66 -1.38 27.61
CA TYR A 207 7.71 -1.48 26.62
C TYR A 207 8.18 -2.94 26.55
N ARG A 208 7.99 -3.59 25.39
CA ARG A 208 8.28 -5.02 25.20
C ARG A 208 9.73 -5.31 24.81
N GLU A 209 10.43 -4.31 24.30
CA GLU A 209 11.84 -4.36 23.86
C GLU A 209 12.13 -5.41 22.78
N ARG A 210 11.07 -5.90 22.10
CA ARG A 210 11.17 -6.91 21.07
C ARG A 210 9.94 -6.92 20.16
N THR A 211 10.07 -7.57 19.02
CA THR A 211 8.95 -7.91 18.16
C THR A 211 7.99 -8.89 18.85
N VAL A 212 6.73 -8.86 18.43
CA VAL A 212 5.70 -9.82 18.85
C VAL A 212 5.12 -10.52 17.62
N PRO A 213 4.49 -11.70 17.78
CA PRO A 213 3.82 -12.41 16.69
C PRO A 213 2.88 -11.49 15.91
N VAL A 214 2.86 -11.66 14.59
CA VAL A 214 2.22 -10.69 13.66
C VAL A 214 0.71 -10.50 13.86
N LYS A 215 0.04 -11.39 14.57
CA LYS A 215 -1.39 -11.29 14.93
C LYS A 215 -1.64 -11.13 16.44
N ALA A 216 -0.61 -10.86 17.23
CA ALA A 216 -0.75 -10.72 18.68
C ALA A 216 -1.54 -9.48 19.12
N LEU A 217 -1.66 -8.46 18.26
CA LEU A 217 -2.35 -7.21 18.55
C LEU A 217 -3.51 -7.00 17.56
N PRO A 218 -4.48 -6.13 17.91
CA PRO A 218 -5.66 -5.89 17.07
C PRO A 218 -5.31 -5.43 15.66
N ALA A 219 -6.11 -5.85 14.69
CA ALA A 219 -6.09 -5.32 13.33
C ALA A 219 -6.80 -3.96 13.24
N ASN A 220 -6.48 -3.17 12.21
CA ASN A 220 -7.23 -1.99 11.85
C ASN A 220 -8.61 -2.37 11.25
N ARG A 221 -9.38 -1.36 10.81
CA ARG A 221 -10.75 -1.58 10.28
C ARG A 221 -10.81 -2.37 8.97
N TRP A 222 -9.68 -2.53 8.28
CA TRP A 222 -9.56 -3.33 7.06
C TRP A 222 -8.90 -4.70 7.30
N GLY A 223 -8.75 -5.10 8.57
CA GLY A 223 -8.20 -6.40 8.95
C GLY A 223 -6.69 -6.53 8.78
N LEU A 224 -5.97 -5.40 8.73
CA LEU A 224 -4.52 -5.36 8.64
C LEU A 224 -3.92 -5.23 10.03
N HIS A 225 -3.06 -6.17 10.40
CA HIS A 225 -2.41 -6.20 11.70
C HIS A 225 -1.11 -5.40 11.70
N GLN A 226 -0.85 -4.73 12.82
CA GLN A 226 0.42 -4.10 13.17
C GLN A 226 1.00 -3.19 12.08
N MET A 227 0.11 -2.42 11.41
CA MET A 227 0.51 -1.32 10.53
C MET A 227 1.19 -0.18 11.33
N HIS A 228 1.05 -0.19 12.63
CA HIS A 228 1.66 0.71 13.59
C HIS A 228 2.60 -0.09 14.49
N GLY A 229 3.89 0.27 14.56
CA GLY A 229 4.88 -0.37 15.41
C GLY A 229 5.28 -1.79 14.98
N ASN A 230 5.84 -2.54 15.88
CA ASN A 230 6.44 -3.86 15.75
C ASN A 230 7.70 -3.86 14.88
N VAL A 231 7.58 -3.73 13.56
CA VAL A 231 8.70 -3.55 12.63
C VAL A 231 8.41 -2.40 11.66
N TRP A 232 9.43 -1.64 11.30
CA TRP A 232 9.39 -0.81 10.12
C TRP A 232 9.15 -1.66 8.90
N GLU A 233 8.32 -1.20 7.98
CA GLU A 233 7.98 -1.90 6.76
C GLU A 233 8.50 -1.16 5.53
N ARG A 234 9.22 -1.88 4.68
CA ARG A 234 9.74 -1.37 3.41
C ARG A 234 8.61 -1.13 2.42
N CYS A 235 8.70 0.02 1.74
CA CYS A 235 7.89 0.36 0.58
C CYS A 235 8.73 0.30 -0.69
N ASP A 236 8.05 0.24 -1.84
CA ASP A 236 8.72 0.18 -3.14
C ASP A 236 9.28 1.53 -3.59
N ASP A 237 8.84 2.63 -2.99
CA ASP A 237 9.23 3.98 -3.36
C ASP A 237 10.62 4.37 -2.86
N GLU A 238 11.29 5.20 -3.66
CA GLU A 238 12.33 6.07 -3.15
C GLU A 238 11.68 7.19 -2.33
N MET A 239 12.36 7.59 -1.24
CA MET A 239 11.91 8.68 -0.39
C MET A 239 11.87 10.00 -1.16
N ARG A 240 10.68 10.56 -1.40
CA ARG A 240 10.45 11.82 -2.13
C ARG A 240 9.95 12.91 -1.20
N ASN A 241 10.20 14.15 -1.60
CA ASN A 241 9.60 15.30 -0.95
C ASN A 241 8.15 15.48 -1.48
N TYR A 242 7.18 15.54 -0.58
CA TYR A 242 5.78 15.76 -0.96
C TYR A 242 5.54 17.09 -1.67
N ALA A 243 6.34 18.12 -1.37
CA ALA A 243 6.24 19.41 -2.05
C ALA A 243 6.50 19.33 -3.57
N GLU A 244 7.22 18.30 -4.03
CA GLU A 244 7.53 18.09 -5.45
C GLU A 244 6.42 17.34 -6.19
N THR A 245 5.56 16.62 -5.46
CA THR A 245 4.53 15.75 -6.02
C THR A 245 3.10 16.23 -5.71
N ALA A 246 2.92 17.02 -4.64
CA ALA A 246 1.62 17.49 -4.23
C ALA A 246 1.01 18.45 -5.27
N VAL A 247 -0.29 18.29 -5.55
CA VAL A 247 -1.07 19.14 -6.43
C VAL A 247 -1.98 20.01 -5.56
N ALA A 248 -1.93 21.34 -5.74
CA ALA A 248 -2.59 22.30 -4.85
C ALA A 248 -4.12 22.09 -4.76
N ASP A 249 -4.79 21.85 -5.90
CA ASP A 249 -6.25 21.70 -5.96
C ASP A 249 -6.72 20.41 -6.64
N GLY A 250 -5.89 19.35 -6.61
CA GLY A 250 -6.18 18.08 -7.28
C GLY A 250 -5.80 16.87 -6.46
N PHE A 251 -5.89 15.71 -7.11
CA PHE A 251 -5.39 14.45 -6.60
C PHE A 251 -4.05 14.10 -7.24
N VAL A 252 -3.12 13.60 -6.46
CA VAL A 252 -2.02 12.79 -6.99
C VAL A 252 -2.61 11.42 -7.31
N LEU A 253 -2.62 11.05 -8.59
CA LEU A 253 -3.19 9.78 -9.04
C LEU A 253 -2.12 8.70 -9.02
N ASP A 254 -2.43 7.55 -8.38
CA ASP A 254 -1.62 6.34 -8.36
C ASP A 254 -0.11 6.66 -8.32
N PRO A 255 0.37 7.31 -7.26
CA PRO A 255 1.77 7.67 -7.21
C PRO A 255 2.61 6.41 -7.33
N ALA A 256 3.15 6.22 -8.55
CA ALA A 256 3.94 5.05 -8.87
C ALA A 256 5.24 5.04 -8.06
N ALA A 257 5.67 3.86 -7.69
CA ALA A 257 7.01 3.65 -7.19
C ALA A 257 8.00 4.21 -8.22
N GLN A 258 8.84 5.15 -7.79
CA GLN A 258 9.95 5.61 -8.63
C GLN A 258 11.13 4.68 -8.36
N PRO A 259 11.62 3.95 -9.37
CA PRO A 259 12.85 3.20 -9.20
C PRO A 259 13.96 4.16 -8.80
N GLY A 260 14.58 3.89 -7.67
CA GLY A 260 15.71 4.71 -7.21
C GLY A 260 16.84 4.72 -8.24
N SER A 261 17.40 5.88 -8.46
CA SER A 261 18.41 6.14 -9.48
C SER A 261 19.85 5.72 -9.06
N GLY A 262 20.00 4.68 -8.24
CA GLY A 262 21.33 4.17 -7.90
C GLY A 262 21.43 3.50 -6.53
N PRO A 263 22.63 3.02 -6.15
CA PRO A 263 22.84 2.33 -4.88
C PRO A 263 22.63 3.22 -3.65
N GLU A 264 22.75 4.54 -3.79
CA GLU A 264 22.55 5.53 -2.74
C GLU A 264 21.08 5.92 -2.54
N ALA A 265 20.16 5.38 -3.38
CA ALA A 265 18.75 5.69 -3.31
C ALA A 265 18.15 5.25 -1.97
N ARG A 266 17.56 6.19 -1.26
CA ARG A 266 16.92 5.95 0.05
C ARG A 266 15.48 5.50 -0.16
N ARG A 267 15.18 4.28 0.28
CA ARG A 267 13.84 3.69 0.17
C ARG A 267 12.96 4.08 1.34
N ALA A 268 11.71 4.39 1.06
CA ALA A 268 10.73 4.70 2.08
C ALA A 268 10.49 3.49 3.00
N VAL A 269 10.39 3.75 4.29
CA VAL A 269 9.95 2.78 5.29
C VAL A 269 8.89 3.42 6.18
N ARG A 270 7.95 2.64 6.63
CA ARG A 270 6.74 3.11 7.30
C ARG A 270 6.43 2.30 8.56
N GLY A 271 5.58 2.86 9.43
CA GLY A 271 4.97 2.17 10.56
C GLY A 271 5.70 2.32 11.90
N GLY A 272 6.98 2.65 11.91
CA GLY A 272 7.76 2.60 13.15
C GLY A 272 7.98 1.17 13.64
N SER A 273 8.62 1.01 14.79
CA SER A 273 8.94 -0.30 15.33
C SER A 273 8.67 -0.41 16.83
N CYS A 274 8.93 -1.61 17.38
CA CYS A 274 8.84 -1.87 18.82
C CYS A 274 9.84 -1.05 19.67
N PHE A 275 10.84 -0.43 19.05
CA PHE A 275 11.85 0.39 19.71
C PHE A 275 11.59 1.89 19.63
N ASP A 276 10.61 2.28 18.81
CA ASP A 276 10.29 3.68 18.59
C ASP A 276 9.18 4.13 19.54
N HIS A 277 9.12 5.44 19.80
CA HIS A 277 8.00 6.01 20.54
C HIS A 277 6.74 6.10 19.67
N ALA A 278 5.57 6.26 20.29
CA ALA A 278 4.28 6.24 19.59
C ALA A 278 4.19 7.29 18.47
N GLY A 279 4.82 8.45 18.60
CA GLY A 279 4.81 9.47 17.55
C GLY A 279 5.45 9.04 16.24
N ILE A 280 6.35 8.05 16.25
CA ILE A 280 6.94 7.46 15.05
C ILE A 280 6.04 6.40 14.43
N ALA A 281 5.18 5.78 15.22
CA ALA A 281 4.25 4.77 14.74
C ALA A 281 2.95 5.36 14.13
N ARG A 282 2.85 6.69 13.91
CA ARG A 282 1.68 7.33 13.25
C ARG A 282 1.57 6.92 11.79
N SER A 283 0.35 6.96 11.26
CA SER A 283 0.09 6.66 9.84
C SER A 283 0.93 7.51 8.89
N ALA A 284 1.08 8.81 9.19
CA ALA A 284 1.79 9.76 8.36
C ALA A 284 3.31 9.72 8.51
N CYS A 285 3.84 9.10 9.58
CA CYS A 285 5.29 9.13 9.83
C CYS A 285 6.07 8.41 8.73
N ARG A 286 7.15 9.06 8.28
CA ARG A 286 7.96 8.62 7.15
C ARG A 286 9.41 8.43 7.58
N GLY A 287 9.92 7.22 7.41
CA GLY A 287 11.34 6.89 7.51
C GLY A 287 11.95 6.58 6.15
N HIS A 288 13.25 6.43 6.11
CA HIS A 288 13.96 5.94 4.93
C HIS A 288 15.23 5.19 5.34
N ASN A 289 15.63 4.25 4.49
CA ASN A 289 16.84 3.47 4.65
C ASN A 289 17.56 3.30 3.32
N GLN A 290 18.85 2.99 3.38
CA GLN A 290 19.58 2.58 2.20
C GLN A 290 19.10 1.20 1.74
N ARG A 291 19.39 0.88 0.50
CA ARG A 291 18.92 -0.36 -0.15
C ARG A 291 19.44 -1.61 0.56
N ASP A 292 20.67 -1.58 1.05
CA ASP A 292 21.38 -2.68 1.70
C ASP A 292 21.26 -2.69 3.24
N ASP A 293 20.63 -1.67 3.84
CA ASP A 293 20.42 -1.61 5.30
C ASP A 293 19.72 -2.86 5.81
N ARG A 294 20.22 -3.39 6.92
CA ARG A 294 19.64 -4.48 7.70
C ARG A 294 19.74 -4.14 9.17
N PHE A 295 18.63 -4.08 9.87
CA PHE A 295 18.63 -3.94 11.32
C PHE A 295 17.43 -4.63 11.96
N ARG A 296 17.54 -4.95 13.22
CA ARG A 296 16.45 -5.52 14.00
C ARG A 296 15.24 -4.60 13.97
N ALA A 297 14.08 -5.14 13.70
CA ALA A 297 12.84 -4.41 13.50
C ALA A 297 12.73 -3.64 12.16
N LEU A 298 13.42 -4.08 11.11
CA LEU A 298 13.17 -3.67 9.72
C LEU A 298 12.78 -4.89 8.90
N GLY A 299 11.50 -4.97 8.56
CA GLY A 299 10.88 -6.03 7.77
C GLY A 299 10.07 -5.47 6.60
N PHE A 300 9.03 -6.17 6.20
CA PHE A 300 8.16 -5.77 5.10
C PHE A 300 6.83 -6.54 5.13
N ARG A 301 5.83 -6.02 4.41
CA ARG A 301 4.69 -6.78 3.89
C ARG A 301 4.65 -6.66 2.39
N PHE A 302 3.95 -7.56 1.70
CA PHE A 302 3.88 -7.55 0.25
C PHE A 302 2.44 -7.40 -0.25
N ALA A 303 2.33 -6.98 -1.50
CA ALA A 303 1.08 -6.86 -2.24
C ALA A 303 1.06 -7.83 -3.42
N LEU A 304 -0.13 -8.28 -3.80
CA LEU A 304 -0.37 -9.05 -5.02
C LEU A 304 -1.30 -8.26 -5.94
N ARG A 305 -0.97 -8.23 -7.22
CA ARG A 305 -1.74 -7.54 -8.25
C ARG A 305 -2.07 -8.49 -9.41
N SER A 306 -3.27 -8.36 -9.97
CA SER A 306 -3.61 -9.07 -11.20
C SER A 306 -2.86 -8.44 -12.38
N THR A 307 -2.24 -9.26 -13.21
CA THR A 307 -1.65 -8.83 -14.49
C THR A 307 -2.64 -8.94 -15.65
N SER A 308 -3.83 -9.49 -15.41
CA SER A 308 -4.89 -9.50 -16.42
C SER A 308 -5.31 -8.05 -16.71
N PRO A 309 -5.34 -7.63 -17.99
CA PRO A 309 -5.85 -6.31 -18.33
C PRO A 309 -7.30 -6.23 -17.85
N VAL A 310 -7.61 -5.19 -17.09
CA VAL A 310 -9.02 -4.81 -16.89
C VAL A 310 -9.61 -4.64 -18.29
N LEU A 311 -10.53 -5.52 -18.70
CA LEU A 311 -11.20 -5.40 -19.98
C LEU A 311 -11.90 -4.04 -20.00
N ALA A 312 -11.29 -3.08 -20.72
CA ALA A 312 -11.98 -1.86 -21.10
C ALA A 312 -13.19 -2.32 -21.92
N GLU A 313 -14.40 -2.11 -21.43
CA GLU A 313 -15.60 -2.36 -22.22
C GLU A 313 -15.48 -1.60 -23.55
N PRO A 314 -15.91 -2.21 -24.68
CA PRO A 314 -16.06 -1.47 -25.91
C PRO A 314 -17.01 -0.31 -25.61
N GLY A 315 -16.54 0.92 -25.80
CA GLY A 315 -17.37 2.09 -25.72
C GLY A 315 -18.59 1.93 -26.62
N PRO A 316 -19.69 2.68 -26.40
CA PRO A 316 -20.89 2.61 -27.21
C PRO A 316 -20.51 2.73 -28.68
N GLU A 317 -20.96 1.78 -29.47
CA GLU A 317 -20.72 1.65 -30.91
C GLU A 317 -20.80 3.00 -31.64
N GLY A 318 -19.73 3.38 -32.30
CA GLY A 318 -19.78 4.49 -33.26
C GLY A 318 -18.47 5.25 -33.40
N GLN A 319 -17.74 4.86 -34.42
CA GLN A 319 -16.62 5.55 -35.10
C GLN A 319 -15.21 5.00 -34.84
N VAL A 320 -14.91 3.96 -35.59
CA VAL A 320 -13.54 3.64 -35.97
C VAL A 320 -13.07 4.74 -36.93
N LEU A 321 -12.35 5.72 -36.43
CA LEU A 321 -11.51 6.57 -37.26
C LEU A 321 -10.20 5.82 -37.50
N LEU A 322 -10.15 5.12 -38.64
CA LEU A 322 -8.90 4.63 -39.20
C LEU A 322 -8.08 5.84 -39.65
N SER A 323 -7.19 6.36 -38.85
CA SER A 323 -6.11 7.22 -39.29
C SER A 323 -4.96 6.36 -39.80
N GLY A 324 -4.97 6.04 -41.07
CA GLY A 324 -3.79 5.54 -41.78
C GLY A 324 -2.96 6.72 -42.26
N PRO A 325 -1.63 6.58 -42.38
CA PRO A 325 -0.77 7.64 -42.86
C PRO A 325 -0.94 7.85 -44.37
N GLU A 326 -1.09 9.08 -44.77
CA GLU A 326 -1.04 9.54 -46.15
C GLU A 326 0.30 9.12 -46.81
N GLY A 327 0.21 8.43 -47.93
CA GLY A 327 1.34 8.04 -48.77
C GLY A 327 0.97 8.05 -50.23
N GLN A 328 1.17 9.21 -50.87
CA GLN A 328 1.51 9.48 -52.28
C GLN A 328 0.85 8.65 -53.39
N MET A 329 -0.04 9.33 -54.10
CA MET A 329 -0.40 9.03 -55.48
C MET A 329 0.84 9.20 -56.41
N LEU A 330 1.09 8.19 -57.20
CA LEU A 330 1.82 8.33 -58.49
C LEU A 330 1.06 7.63 -59.57
N GLY A 331 0.96 8.35 -60.62
CA GLY A 331 0.15 8.39 -61.83
C GLY A 331 0.08 7.18 -62.71
N SER A 332 -0.96 7.28 -63.40
CA SER A 332 -1.49 6.73 -64.64
C SER A 332 -0.54 6.23 -65.70
N GLY A 333 -0.97 5.13 -66.33
CA GLY A 333 -0.97 5.01 -67.75
C GLY A 333 -0.29 3.77 -68.35
N PRO A 334 -0.62 3.43 -69.57
CA PRO A 334 -1.43 2.25 -69.85
C PRO A 334 -0.71 1.25 -70.80
N GLU A 335 -1.40 0.12 -71.06
CA GLU A 335 -1.35 -0.74 -72.26
C GLU A 335 -0.08 -1.60 -72.56
N GLY A 336 -0.34 -2.85 -72.83
CA GLY A 336 0.36 -3.50 -73.89
C GLY A 336 0.69 -4.99 -73.79
N ARG A 337 -0.25 -5.84 -74.24
CA ARG A 337 -0.11 -7.07 -75.04
C ARG A 337 0.94 -8.15 -74.68
N GLN A 338 0.35 -9.34 -74.55
CA GLN A 338 0.70 -10.62 -75.20
C GLN A 338 2.19 -10.92 -75.55
N VAL A 339 2.69 -11.98 -75.06
CA VAL A 339 2.82 -13.33 -75.66
C VAL A 339 3.03 -14.34 -74.54
#